data_3dee2fa213a6c5338b99e7a173fd6c96
#
_entry.id   3dee2fa213a6c5338b99e7a173fd6c96
#
_cell.length_a   1.000
_cell.length_b   1.000
_cell.length_c   1.000
_cell.angle_alpha   90.00
_cell.angle_beta   90.00
_cell.angle_gamma   90.00
#
_symmetry.space_group_name_H-M   'P 1'
#
loop_
_entity.id
_entity.type
_entity.pdbx_description
1 polymer ?
#
loop_
_entity_poly.entity_id
_entity_poly.type
_entity_poly.pdbx_seq_one_letter_code
_entity_poly.pdbx_strand_id
1 'polypeptide(L)'
;AEAASGPDHVPSWQGFDVHRSIRGLLTGSAAACKRILQRLHMRWWHAPAAAMARTLTQAGAPKRAIDMIHDVVDTCASCRKWMKPLPSSVASVNISEEFNVAIEVDLMFHLDFIILHCVCRCTRWHAAIEVANRETATLIEALHDCWIRVHGPPKEILVDGEGAIAKAYTAANYFDRNGITLVPRAVGQHPRIIDRRTALFREVLQKIDTQLGAESIKDIPFKYRLSEAVFAGNCLISVNNTTPYNAVYGRVPHLLPNITAHQQPPRDGDNQALPGLVRHSHRLREIAVQNMVEGTSRARVALASKTRTLPAAQGEYKIGDQVEIYRGP
;
A
#
# COMPACT_ATOMS: atom_id res chain seq x y z
N ALA A 1 -11.38 -9.72 -45.88
CA ALA A 1 -10.10 -10.22 -45.33
C ALA A 1 -9.54 -9.10 -44.44
N GLU A 2 -9.91 -9.07 -43.17
CA GLU A 2 -9.29 -8.18 -42.17
C GLU A 2 -8.01 -8.85 -41.69
N ALA A 3 -6.90 -8.17 -41.95
CA ALA A 3 -5.59 -8.57 -41.48
C ALA A 3 -5.58 -8.64 -39.94
N ALA A 4 -5.24 -9.79 -39.40
CA ALA A 4 -4.98 -10.00 -38.00
C ALA A 4 -3.83 -9.05 -37.60
N SER A 5 -4.10 -8.00 -36.84
CA SER A 5 -3.10 -7.13 -36.26
C SER A 5 -2.23 -7.96 -35.32
N GLY A 6 -0.94 -8.02 -35.62
CA GLY A 6 0.06 -8.75 -34.82
C GLY A 6 0.16 -8.25 -33.36
N PRO A 7 0.87 -8.97 -32.49
CA PRO A 7 0.87 -8.77 -31.04
C PRO A 7 1.52 -7.46 -30.56
N ASP A 8 2.03 -6.59 -31.42
CA ASP A 8 2.85 -5.43 -31.06
C ASP A 8 2.18 -4.05 -31.25
N HIS A 9 0.89 -4.01 -31.52
CA HIS A 9 0.20 -2.73 -31.60
C HIS A 9 -0.14 -2.24 -30.18
N VAL A 10 0.77 -1.46 -29.58
CA VAL A 10 0.45 -0.68 -28.38
C VAL A 10 -0.64 0.33 -28.75
N PRO A 11 -1.87 0.20 -28.23
CA PRO A 11 -2.93 1.14 -28.56
C PRO A 11 -2.50 2.55 -28.16
N SER A 12 -2.58 3.52 -29.06
CA SER A 12 -2.42 4.92 -28.69
C SER A 12 -3.48 5.30 -27.66
N TRP A 13 -3.03 5.64 -26.46
CA TRP A 13 -3.91 6.09 -25.37
C TRP A 13 -4.25 7.58 -25.50
N GLN A 14 -3.70 8.29 -26.47
CA GLN A 14 -4.08 9.65 -26.83
C GLN A 14 -5.50 9.62 -27.36
N GLY A 15 -6.38 10.39 -26.75
CA GLY A 15 -7.80 10.45 -27.15
C GLY A 15 -8.70 9.35 -26.57
N PHE A 16 -8.22 8.48 -25.66
CA PHE A 16 -9.09 7.50 -24.99
C PHE A 16 -10.03 8.20 -24.00
N ASP A 17 -11.31 8.26 -24.36
CA ASP A 17 -12.36 8.82 -23.50
C ASP A 17 -12.93 7.75 -22.57
N VAL A 18 -12.59 7.83 -21.28
CA VAL A 18 -13.08 6.91 -20.24
C VAL A 18 -14.59 7.06 -20.05
N HIS A 19 -15.12 8.30 -20.08
CA HIS A 19 -16.55 8.55 -19.90
C HIS A 19 -17.37 7.92 -21.02
N ARG A 20 -16.94 8.12 -22.27
CA ARG A 20 -17.59 7.49 -23.41
C ARG A 20 -17.56 5.97 -23.32
N SER A 21 -16.44 5.40 -22.87
CA SER A 21 -16.28 3.96 -22.70
C SER A 21 -17.23 3.42 -21.64
N ILE A 22 -17.32 4.07 -20.47
CA ILE A 22 -18.23 3.63 -19.39
C ILE A 22 -19.69 3.75 -19.82
N ARG A 23 -20.07 4.82 -20.51
CA ARG A 23 -21.42 4.95 -21.09
C ARG A 23 -21.75 3.84 -22.07
N GLY A 24 -20.76 3.40 -22.86
CA GLY A 24 -20.92 2.27 -23.77
C GLY A 24 -21.26 0.93 -23.08
N LEU A 25 -20.94 0.79 -21.78
CA LEU A 25 -21.35 -0.37 -21.00
C LEU A 25 -22.85 -0.39 -20.68
N LEU A 26 -23.52 0.77 -20.65
CA LEU A 26 -24.95 0.87 -20.34
C LEU A 26 -25.81 0.29 -21.45
N THR A 27 -25.48 0.62 -22.70
CA THR A 27 -26.34 0.33 -23.89
C THR A 27 -25.73 -0.68 -24.83
N GLY A 28 -24.44 -1.00 -24.70
CA GLY A 28 -23.72 -1.88 -25.63
C GLY A 28 -24.17 -3.34 -25.60
N SER A 29 -24.04 -4.02 -26.74
CA SER A 29 -24.19 -5.48 -26.79
C SER A 29 -23.12 -6.18 -25.92
N ALA A 30 -23.32 -7.46 -25.60
CA ALA A 30 -22.36 -8.25 -24.82
C ALA A 30 -20.94 -8.20 -25.45
N ALA A 31 -20.84 -8.33 -26.78
CA ALA A 31 -19.57 -8.23 -27.49
C ALA A 31 -18.93 -6.84 -27.40
N ALA A 32 -19.74 -5.77 -27.44
CA ALA A 32 -19.27 -4.40 -27.26
C ALA A 32 -18.79 -4.17 -25.84
N CYS A 33 -19.54 -4.61 -24.83
CA CYS A 33 -19.14 -4.56 -23.43
C CYS A 33 -17.81 -5.29 -23.18
N LYS A 34 -17.66 -6.47 -23.72
CA LYS A 34 -16.42 -7.25 -23.60
C LYS A 34 -15.22 -6.52 -24.18
N ARG A 35 -15.34 -5.91 -25.36
CA ARG A 35 -14.28 -5.09 -25.95
C ARG A 35 -13.94 -3.85 -25.12
N ILE A 36 -14.96 -3.18 -24.57
CA ILE A 36 -14.74 -2.03 -23.69
C ILE A 36 -14.01 -2.44 -22.42
N LEU A 37 -14.44 -3.52 -21.76
CA LEU A 37 -13.81 -4.05 -20.57
C LEU A 37 -12.37 -4.50 -20.83
N GLN A 38 -12.08 -5.10 -21.98
CA GLN A 38 -10.71 -5.45 -22.38
C GLN A 38 -9.82 -4.21 -22.52
N ARG A 39 -10.32 -3.15 -23.15
CA ARG A 39 -9.58 -1.88 -23.27
C ARG A 39 -9.34 -1.25 -21.90
N LEU A 40 -10.34 -1.23 -21.02
CA LEU A 40 -10.21 -0.71 -19.67
C LEU A 40 -9.21 -1.55 -18.85
N HIS A 41 -9.26 -2.88 -18.98
CA HIS A 41 -8.31 -3.78 -18.32
C HIS A 41 -6.87 -3.49 -18.73
N MET A 42 -6.60 -3.34 -20.03
CA MET A 42 -5.28 -2.96 -20.54
C MET A 42 -4.88 -1.56 -20.09
N ARG A 43 -5.79 -0.58 -20.15
CA ARG A 43 -5.51 0.80 -19.72
C ARG A 43 -5.23 0.91 -18.23
N TRP A 44 -5.88 0.11 -17.42
CA TRP A 44 -5.64 0.04 -15.97
C TRP A 44 -4.52 -0.94 -15.62
N TRP A 45 -3.57 -1.12 -16.54
CA TRP A 45 -2.38 -1.94 -16.34
C TRP A 45 -2.72 -3.34 -15.85
N HIS A 46 -3.68 -3.98 -16.53
CA HIS A 46 -4.13 -5.33 -16.23
C HIS A 46 -4.67 -5.48 -14.79
N ALA A 47 -5.47 -4.51 -14.36
CA ALA A 47 -6.08 -4.51 -13.03
C ALA A 47 -6.82 -5.82 -12.73
N PRO A 48 -6.73 -6.34 -11.49
CA PRO A 48 -7.47 -7.54 -11.08
C PRO A 48 -8.99 -7.36 -11.23
N ALA A 49 -9.70 -8.45 -11.50
CA ALA A 49 -11.14 -8.44 -11.71
C ALA A 49 -11.90 -7.75 -10.56
N ALA A 50 -11.54 -8.04 -9.31
CA ALA A 50 -12.16 -7.43 -8.13
C ALA A 50 -11.96 -5.90 -8.06
N ALA A 51 -10.80 -5.39 -8.50
CA ALA A 51 -10.55 -3.94 -8.54
C ALA A 51 -11.37 -3.27 -9.63
N MET A 52 -11.41 -3.87 -10.83
CA MET A 52 -12.22 -3.37 -11.93
C MET A 52 -13.71 -3.37 -11.57
N ALA A 53 -14.22 -4.46 -10.96
CA ALA A 53 -15.60 -4.57 -10.54
C ALA A 53 -15.98 -3.47 -9.56
N ARG A 54 -15.18 -3.22 -8.52
CA ARG A 54 -15.42 -2.14 -7.55
C ARG A 54 -15.50 -0.78 -8.23
N THR A 55 -14.50 -0.45 -9.05
CA THR A 55 -14.41 0.85 -9.72
C THR A 55 -15.60 1.07 -10.65
N LEU A 56 -15.97 0.06 -11.44
CA LEU A 56 -17.09 0.15 -12.37
C LEU A 56 -18.45 0.15 -11.68
N THR A 57 -18.60 -0.57 -10.57
CA THR A 57 -19.82 -0.52 -9.75
C THR A 57 -20.03 0.86 -9.15
N GLN A 58 -18.97 1.49 -8.62
CA GLN A 58 -19.03 2.87 -8.13
C GLN A 58 -19.35 3.88 -9.23
N ALA A 59 -18.92 3.62 -10.45
CA ALA A 59 -19.25 4.44 -11.62
C ALA A 59 -20.65 4.17 -12.20
N GLY A 60 -21.44 3.27 -11.60
CA GLY A 60 -22.81 2.96 -12.04
C GLY A 60 -22.89 2.01 -13.23
N ALA A 61 -21.87 1.21 -13.50
CA ALA A 61 -21.91 0.21 -14.56
C ALA A 61 -22.98 -0.87 -14.27
N PRO A 62 -23.70 -1.36 -15.29
CA PRO A 62 -24.76 -2.34 -15.10
C PRO A 62 -24.18 -3.70 -14.68
N LYS A 63 -24.93 -4.43 -13.86
CA LYS A 63 -24.52 -5.74 -13.31
C LYS A 63 -24.04 -6.69 -14.41
N ARG A 64 -24.73 -6.74 -15.56
CA ARG A 64 -24.35 -7.55 -16.71
C ARG A 64 -22.92 -7.30 -17.21
N ALA A 65 -22.44 -6.05 -17.12
CA ALA A 65 -21.07 -5.71 -17.50
C ALA A 65 -20.08 -6.12 -16.40
N ILE A 66 -20.47 -5.95 -15.13
CA ILE A 66 -19.67 -6.38 -13.98
C ILE A 66 -19.43 -7.90 -14.01
N ASP A 67 -20.48 -8.67 -14.26
CA ASP A 67 -20.42 -10.14 -14.31
C ASP A 67 -19.46 -10.66 -15.42
N MET A 68 -19.22 -9.88 -16.47
CA MET A 68 -18.30 -10.22 -17.57
C MET A 68 -16.82 -9.93 -17.26
N ILE A 69 -16.51 -9.22 -16.16
CA ILE A 69 -15.13 -8.78 -15.88
C ILE A 69 -14.19 -9.96 -15.66
N HIS A 70 -14.63 -10.99 -14.94
CA HIS A 70 -13.83 -12.16 -14.68
C HIS A 70 -13.41 -12.85 -15.99
N ASP A 71 -14.35 -13.09 -16.90
CA ASP A 71 -14.05 -13.68 -18.20
C ASP A 71 -13.03 -12.87 -19.00
N VAL A 72 -13.13 -11.55 -18.94
CA VAL A 72 -12.19 -10.66 -19.64
C VAL A 72 -10.79 -10.72 -19.06
N VAL A 73 -10.66 -10.72 -17.73
CA VAL A 73 -9.36 -10.79 -17.06
C VAL A 73 -8.72 -12.15 -17.26
N ASP A 74 -9.49 -13.21 -17.08
CA ASP A 74 -9.02 -14.60 -17.17
C ASP A 74 -8.62 -15.01 -18.60
N THR A 75 -9.20 -14.40 -19.61
CA THR A 75 -8.86 -14.64 -21.03
C THR A 75 -7.77 -13.71 -21.56
N CYS A 76 -7.25 -12.77 -20.75
CA CYS A 76 -6.22 -11.84 -21.18
C CYS A 76 -4.90 -12.55 -21.46
N ALA A 77 -4.43 -12.51 -22.71
CA ALA A 77 -3.19 -13.16 -23.13
C ALA A 77 -1.95 -12.67 -22.37
N SER A 78 -1.88 -11.36 -22.11
CA SER A 78 -0.79 -10.76 -21.31
C SER A 78 -0.81 -11.27 -19.88
N CYS A 79 -1.95 -11.24 -19.21
CA CYS A 79 -2.08 -11.77 -17.86
C CYS A 79 -1.69 -13.25 -17.78
N ARG A 80 -2.12 -14.04 -18.76
CA ARG A 80 -1.79 -15.48 -18.83
C ARG A 80 -0.32 -15.77 -19.07
N LYS A 81 0.37 -14.97 -19.89
CA LYS A 81 1.81 -15.12 -20.15
C LYS A 81 2.66 -14.82 -18.90
N TRP A 82 2.20 -13.93 -18.04
CA TRP A 82 2.91 -13.53 -16.83
C TRP A 82 2.56 -14.37 -15.59
N MET A 83 1.76 -15.38 -15.77
CA MET A 83 1.39 -16.33 -14.70
C MET A 83 2.56 -17.28 -14.37
N LYS A 84 3.45 -16.92 -13.45
CA LYS A 84 4.41 -17.87 -12.85
C LYS A 84 3.70 -18.78 -11.82
N PRO A 85 3.90 -20.10 -11.73
CA PRO A 85 3.44 -20.87 -10.58
C PRO A 85 4.00 -20.20 -9.34
N LEU A 86 3.12 -19.90 -8.36
CA LEU A 86 3.61 -19.52 -7.05
C LEU A 86 4.50 -20.67 -6.58
N PRO A 87 5.78 -20.42 -6.25
CA PRO A 87 6.51 -21.42 -5.51
C PRO A 87 5.65 -21.73 -4.28
N SER A 88 5.36 -22.99 -4.03
CA SER A 88 4.79 -23.41 -2.76
C SER A 88 5.81 -23.02 -1.71
N SER A 89 5.64 -21.86 -1.09
CA SER A 89 6.47 -21.49 0.04
C SER A 89 6.03 -22.39 1.18
N VAL A 90 6.89 -23.30 1.57
CA VAL A 90 6.81 -23.96 2.86
C VAL A 90 7.19 -22.89 3.91
N ALA A 91 6.38 -21.86 4.02
CA ALA A 91 6.51 -20.88 5.06
C ALA A 91 5.42 -21.21 6.07
N SER A 92 5.79 -21.69 7.24
CA SER A 92 4.94 -21.57 8.40
C SER A 92 4.70 -20.08 8.62
N VAL A 93 3.54 -19.61 8.17
CA VAL A 93 3.16 -18.22 8.38
C VAL A 93 2.72 -18.14 9.84
N ASN A 94 3.62 -17.68 10.70
CA ASN A 94 3.23 -17.26 12.04
C ASN A 94 2.41 -15.98 11.89
N ILE A 95 1.11 -16.12 11.65
CA ILE A 95 0.18 -15.01 11.51
C ILE A 95 -0.17 -14.57 12.92
N SER A 96 0.15 -13.33 13.26
CA SER A 96 -0.40 -12.71 14.46
C SER A 96 -1.89 -12.45 14.21
N GLU A 97 -2.76 -13.02 15.04
CA GLU A 97 -4.21 -12.96 14.87
C GLU A 97 -4.82 -11.70 15.47
N GLU A 98 -4.13 -11.06 16.42
CA GLU A 98 -4.61 -9.90 17.15
C GLU A 98 -3.71 -8.68 16.97
N PHE A 99 -4.32 -7.50 17.09
CA PHE A 99 -3.59 -6.23 17.13
C PHE A 99 -2.69 -6.16 18.37
N ASN A 100 -1.50 -5.61 18.21
CA ASN A 100 -0.51 -5.38 19.27
C ASN A 100 0.05 -6.65 19.94
N VAL A 101 -0.19 -7.84 19.41
CA VAL A 101 0.48 -9.07 19.93
C VAL A 101 1.92 -9.12 19.48
N ALA A 102 2.18 -8.93 18.19
CA ALA A 102 3.53 -8.94 17.63
C ALA A 102 3.76 -7.72 16.72
N ILE A 103 4.85 -7.01 16.96
CA ILE A 103 5.27 -5.87 16.14
C ILE A 103 6.66 -6.10 15.56
N GLU A 104 6.92 -5.54 14.40
CA GLU A 104 8.25 -5.44 13.81
C GLU A 104 8.75 -4.02 14.01
N VAL A 105 10.01 -3.87 14.42
CA VAL A 105 10.64 -2.57 14.68
C VAL A 105 11.95 -2.49 13.91
N ASP A 106 12.16 -1.36 13.24
CA ASP A 106 13.36 -1.11 12.45
C ASP A 106 13.72 0.39 12.45
N LEU A 107 14.99 0.68 12.13
CA LEU A 107 15.47 2.04 11.90
C LEU A 107 15.55 2.33 10.41
N MET A 108 14.91 3.40 9.99
CA MET A 108 15.05 3.91 8.64
C MET A 108 15.75 5.27 8.64
N PHE A 109 16.43 5.55 7.54
CA PHE A 109 17.08 6.84 7.31
C PHE A 109 16.40 7.57 6.15
N HIS A 110 16.13 8.85 6.36
CA HIS A 110 15.57 9.72 5.34
C HIS A 110 16.25 11.10 5.44
N LEU A 111 17.04 11.46 4.42
CA LEU A 111 17.94 12.60 4.50
C LEU A 111 18.83 12.49 5.76
N ASP A 112 18.87 13.54 6.56
CA ASP A 112 19.65 13.59 7.82
C ASP A 112 18.88 13.07 9.03
N PHE A 113 17.64 12.58 8.84
CA PHE A 113 16.78 12.12 9.92
C PHE A 113 16.90 10.63 10.14
N ILE A 114 16.99 10.24 11.41
CA ILE A 114 16.89 8.85 11.86
C ILE A 114 15.47 8.64 12.36
N ILE A 115 14.82 7.59 11.91
CA ILE A 115 13.41 7.32 12.20
C ILE A 115 13.28 5.93 12.78
N LEU A 116 12.69 5.81 13.95
CA LEU A 116 12.22 4.54 14.48
C LEU A 116 10.87 4.23 13.85
N HIS A 117 10.75 3.06 13.21
CA HIS A 117 9.53 2.62 12.52
C HIS A 117 9.04 1.32 13.14
N CYS A 118 7.76 1.28 13.51
CA CYS A 118 7.08 0.14 14.12
C CYS A 118 5.91 -0.29 13.23
N VAL A 119 5.71 -1.60 13.06
CA VAL A 119 4.60 -2.16 12.25
C VAL A 119 3.97 -3.35 12.97
N CYS A 120 2.67 -3.31 13.18
CA CYS A 120 1.90 -4.46 13.69
C CYS A 120 1.83 -5.58 12.64
N ARG A 121 2.13 -6.80 13.03
CA ARG A 121 2.09 -7.96 12.12
C ARG A 121 0.68 -8.38 11.73
N CYS A 122 -0.31 -8.14 12.57
CA CYS A 122 -1.71 -8.45 12.28
C CYS A 122 -2.33 -7.40 11.33
N THR A 123 -2.54 -6.19 11.82
CA THR A 123 -3.31 -5.16 11.11
C THR A 123 -2.50 -4.35 10.11
N ARG A 124 -1.17 -4.46 10.13
CA ARG A 124 -0.24 -3.60 9.38
C ARG A 124 -0.30 -2.13 9.80
N TRP A 125 -0.93 -1.82 10.92
CA TRP A 125 -0.81 -0.51 11.55
C TRP A 125 0.66 -0.17 11.76
N HIS A 126 1.04 1.04 11.39
CA HIS A 126 2.41 1.48 11.62
C HIS A 126 2.46 2.82 12.35
N ALA A 127 3.53 3.00 13.08
CA ALA A 127 3.89 4.25 13.73
C ALA A 127 5.36 4.55 13.45
N ALA A 128 5.72 5.82 13.42
CA ALA A 128 7.09 6.25 13.22
C ALA A 128 7.37 7.53 14.00
N ILE A 129 8.59 7.65 14.52
CA ILE A 129 9.05 8.82 15.25
C ILE A 129 10.50 9.12 14.86
N GLU A 130 10.82 10.40 14.77
CA GLU A 130 12.20 10.89 14.62
C GLU A 130 12.98 10.66 15.92
N VAL A 131 14.21 10.17 15.80
CA VAL A 131 15.12 9.96 16.93
C VAL A 131 16.41 10.74 16.72
N ALA A 132 16.92 11.32 17.81
CA ALA A 132 18.13 12.15 17.74
C ALA A 132 19.41 11.34 17.47
N ASN A 133 19.46 10.10 17.97
CA ASN A 133 20.60 9.20 17.84
C ASN A 133 20.16 7.73 17.97
N ARG A 134 21.11 6.80 17.91
CA ARG A 134 20.87 5.36 18.03
C ARG A 134 21.24 4.79 19.39
N GLU A 135 21.28 5.61 20.42
CA GLU A 135 21.58 5.17 21.78
C GLU A 135 20.39 4.40 22.36
N THR A 136 20.71 3.45 23.24
CA THR A 136 19.71 2.56 23.87
C THR A 136 18.56 3.33 24.53
N ALA A 137 18.88 4.34 25.32
CA ALA A 137 17.89 5.14 26.03
C ALA A 137 16.95 5.85 25.05
N THR A 138 17.51 6.53 24.04
CA THR A 138 16.75 7.24 23.00
C THR A 138 15.82 6.30 22.23
N LEU A 139 16.27 5.09 21.88
CA LEU A 139 15.45 4.14 21.14
C LEU A 139 14.33 3.54 22.00
N ILE A 140 14.56 3.31 23.29
CA ILE A 140 13.53 2.84 24.22
C ILE A 140 12.48 3.94 24.46
N GLU A 141 12.91 5.17 24.71
CA GLU A 141 12.00 6.33 24.85
C GLU A 141 11.17 6.51 23.58
N ALA A 142 11.78 6.46 22.42
CA ALA A 142 11.08 6.57 21.14
C ALA A 142 10.06 5.47 20.94
N LEU A 143 10.38 4.21 21.26
CA LEU A 143 9.43 3.10 21.21
C LEU A 143 8.29 3.30 22.21
N HIS A 144 8.59 3.75 23.41
CA HIS A 144 7.58 4.06 24.41
C HIS A 144 6.62 5.14 23.90
N ASP A 145 7.14 6.23 23.37
CA ASP A 145 6.35 7.37 22.94
C ASP A 145 5.50 7.09 21.70
N CYS A 146 6.06 6.41 20.70
CA CYS A 146 5.33 6.18 19.45
C CYS A 146 4.41 4.97 19.49
N TRP A 147 4.66 3.99 20.39
CA TRP A 147 3.90 2.74 20.39
C TRP A 147 3.32 2.40 21.76
N ILE A 148 4.17 2.18 22.77
CA ILE A 148 3.73 1.60 24.05
C ILE A 148 2.75 2.53 24.78
N ARG A 149 3.01 3.80 24.82
CA ARG A 149 2.11 4.81 25.45
C ARG A 149 0.73 4.85 24.82
N VAL A 150 0.63 4.54 23.51
CA VAL A 150 -0.64 4.63 22.76
C VAL A 150 -1.39 3.31 22.76
N HIS A 151 -0.71 2.18 22.63
CA HIS A 151 -1.29 0.87 22.39
C HIS A 151 -1.06 -0.14 23.52
N GLY A 152 -0.26 0.22 24.53
CA GLY A 152 0.24 -0.71 25.53
C GLY A 152 1.44 -1.54 25.03
N PRO A 153 2.09 -2.29 25.93
CA PRO A 153 3.21 -3.15 25.56
C PRO A 153 2.75 -4.29 24.66
N PRO A 154 3.44 -4.58 23.55
CA PRO A 154 3.18 -5.77 22.75
C PRO A 154 3.69 -7.02 23.47
N LYS A 155 3.23 -8.21 23.11
CA LYS A 155 3.77 -9.46 23.64
C LYS A 155 5.13 -9.79 23.03
N GLU A 156 5.31 -9.49 21.74
CA GLU A 156 6.53 -9.79 21.00
C GLU A 156 6.99 -8.60 20.18
N ILE A 157 8.30 -8.35 20.20
CA ILE A 157 8.96 -7.39 19.32
C ILE A 157 10.00 -8.14 18.48
N LEU A 158 9.81 -8.08 17.16
CA LEU A 158 10.74 -8.64 16.20
C LEU A 158 11.67 -7.54 15.70
N VAL A 159 12.98 -7.78 15.83
CA VAL A 159 14.02 -6.85 15.39
C VAL A 159 15.04 -7.58 14.50
N ASP A 160 15.74 -6.82 13.66
CA ASP A 160 16.88 -7.37 12.93
C ASP A 160 18.01 -7.70 13.91
N GLY A 161 18.53 -8.94 13.87
CA GLY A 161 19.52 -9.44 14.81
C GLY A 161 20.88 -8.73 14.77
N GLU A 162 21.22 -8.07 13.66
CA GLU A 162 22.48 -7.34 13.48
C GLU A 162 22.34 -5.84 13.75
N GLY A 163 21.12 -5.34 13.91
CA GLY A 163 20.83 -3.92 14.01
C GLY A 163 21.19 -3.28 15.36
N ALA A 164 21.36 -1.97 15.34
CA ALA A 164 21.54 -1.15 16.55
C ALA A 164 20.38 -1.32 17.53
N ILE A 165 19.18 -1.56 17.04
CA ILE A 165 17.96 -1.79 17.83
C ILE A 165 18.09 -3.07 18.65
N ALA A 166 18.48 -4.20 18.04
CA ALA A 166 18.61 -5.46 18.74
C ALA A 166 19.62 -5.35 19.90
N LYS A 167 20.75 -4.69 19.66
CA LYS A 167 21.77 -4.46 20.67
C LYS A 167 21.28 -3.52 21.78
N ALA A 168 20.62 -2.45 21.42
CA ALA A 168 20.05 -1.51 22.36
C ALA A 168 19.00 -2.19 23.26
N TYR A 169 18.12 -2.96 22.67
CA TYR A 169 17.03 -3.59 23.39
C TYR A 169 17.49 -4.74 24.27
N THR A 170 18.44 -5.53 23.82
CA THR A 170 19.00 -6.65 24.63
C THR A 170 19.74 -6.14 25.87
N ALA A 171 20.38 -4.98 25.81
CA ALA A 171 21.15 -4.43 26.93
C ALA A 171 20.31 -3.86 28.07
N ALA A 172 19.01 -3.64 27.90
CA ALA A 172 18.26 -2.78 28.80
C ALA A 172 17.44 -3.49 29.88
N ASN A 173 17.24 -4.79 29.85
CA ASN A 173 16.28 -5.54 30.70
C ASN A 173 14.86 -4.90 30.77
N TYR A 174 14.64 -3.89 29.94
CA TYR A 174 13.40 -3.11 29.92
C TYR A 174 12.24 -3.99 29.44
N PHE A 175 12.50 -4.82 28.45
CA PHE A 175 11.48 -5.64 27.81
C PHE A 175 10.98 -6.73 28.74
N ASP A 176 11.89 -7.45 29.40
CA ASP A 176 11.53 -8.51 30.35
C ASP A 176 10.66 -7.96 31.50
N ARG A 177 11.00 -6.77 32.02
CA ARG A 177 10.21 -6.12 33.07
C ARG A 177 8.81 -5.71 32.64
N ASN A 178 8.60 -5.49 31.35
CA ASN A 178 7.30 -5.15 30.78
C ASN A 178 6.57 -6.35 30.15
N GLY A 179 7.08 -7.57 30.33
CA GLY A 179 6.50 -8.78 29.78
C GLY A 179 6.56 -8.86 28.25
N ILE A 180 7.54 -8.21 27.65
CA ILE A 180 7.74 -8.15 26.20
C ILE A 180 8.85 -9.14 25.83
N THR A 181 8.52 -10.10 24.96
CA THR A 181 9.52 -11.03 24.42
C THR A 181 10.22 -10.41 23.22
N LEU A 182 11.54 -10.26 23.28
CA LEU A 182 12.34 -9.84 22.15
C LEU A 182 12.68 -11.05 21.28
N VAL A 183 12.33 -10.99 20.00
CA VAL A 183 12.59 -12.06 19.02
C VAL A 183 13.60 -11.55 18.00
N PRO A 184 14.92 -11.72 18.22
CA PRO A 184 15.92 -11.39 17.22
C PRO A 184 15.78 -12.34 16.03
N ARG A 185 15.87 -11.83 14.82
CA ARG A 185 15.87 -12.68 13.64
C ARG A 185 17.26 -13.22 13.36
N ALA A 186 17.29 -14.41 12.77
CA ALA A 186 18.54 -15.01 12.33
C ALA A 186 19.17 -14.16 11.19
N VAL A 187 20.48 -14.17 11.14
CA VAL A 187 21.28 -13.51 10.09
C VAL A 187 20.77 -13.93 8.71
N GLY A 188 20.44 -12.96 7.85
CA GLY A 188 19.88 -13.21 6.52
C GLY A 188 18.36 -13.40 6.44
N GLN A 189 17.64 -13.39 7.58
CA GLN A 189 16.19 -13.38 7.61
C GLN A 189 15.68 -11.94 7.85
N HIS A 190 15.38 -11.23 6.78
CA HIS A 190 14.81 -9.89 6.89
C HIS A 190 13.32 -9.91 7.28
N PRO A 191 12.87 -8.97 8.12
CA PRO A 191 11.46 -8.78 8.46
C PRO A 191 10.68 -8.27 7.24
N ARG A 192 10.13 -9.18 6.47
CA ARG A 192 9.50 -8.88 5.15
C ARG A 192 8.35 -7.88 5.23
N ILE A 193 7.71 -7.72 6.39
CA ILE A 193 6.56 -6.84 6.52
C ILE A 193 7.02 -5.40 6.69
N ILE A 194 7.92 -5.16 7.64
CA ILE A 194 8.45 -3.82 7.88
C ILE A 194 9.28 -3.31 6.71
N ASP A 195 10.09 -4.16 6.06
CA ASP A 195 10.90 -3.78 4.90
C ASP A 195 10.05 -3.24 3.76
N ARG A 196 8.96 -3.96 3.43
CA ARG A 196 8.03 -3.53 2.40
C ARG A 196 7.33 -2.23 2.78
N ARG A 197 6.98 -2.09 4.04
CA ARG A 197 6.32 -0.90 4.55
C ARG A 197 7.27 0.29 4.54
N THR A 198 8.50 0.09 4.98
CA THR A 198 9.58 1.08 5.01
C THR A 198 9.93 1.57 3.59
N ALA A 199 9.99 0.67 2.62
CA ALA A 199 10.26 1.05 1.23
C ALA A 199 9.22 2.00 0.68
N LEU A 200 7.92 1.67 0.83
CA LEU A 200 6.82 2.54 0.41
C LEU A 200 6.80 3.85 1.20
N PHE A 201 7.02 3.77 2.50
CA PHE A 201 7.00 4.92 3.38
C PHE A 201 8.12 5.93 3.04
N ARG A 202 9.33 5.42 2.74
CA ARG A 202 10.45 6.25 2.27
C ARG A 202 10.13 6.95 0.95
N GLU A 203 9.51 6.25 0.00
CA GLU A 203 9.09 6.83 -1.28
C GLU A 203 8.09 7.98 -1.06
N VAL A 204 7.12 7.79 -0.16
CA VAL A 204 6.12 8.82 0.15
C VAL A 204 6.76 10.04 0.79
N LEU A 205 7.65 9.87 1.77
CA LEU A 205 8.39 10.98 2.40
C LEU A 205 9.22 11.76 1.38
N GLN A 206 9.95 11.06 0.51
CA GLN A 206 10.73 11.68 -0.56
C GLN A 206 9.87 12.55 -1.47
N LYS A 207 8.69 12.08 -1.84
CA LYS A 207 7.78 12.82 -2.70
C LYS A 207 7.14 14.00 -1.99
N ILE A 208 6.79 13.86 -0.70
CA ILE A 208 6.32 14.97 0.12
C ILE A 208 7.36 16.08 0.13
N ASP A 209 8.62 15.76 0.42
CA ASP A 209 9.70 16.73 0.47
C ASP A 209 9.94 17.41 -0.88
N THR A 210 9.94 16.61 -1.96
CA THR A 210 10.10 17.12 -3.32
C THR A 210 8.99 18.11 -3.69
N GLN A 211 7.75 17.75 -3.39
CA GLN A 211 6.60 18.58 -3.76
C GLN A 211 6.48 19.84 -2.92
N LEU A 212 6.71 19.75 -1.59
CA LEU A 212 6.77 20.93 -0.73
C LEU A 212 7.91 21.88 -1.15
N GLY A 213 9.05 21.33 -1.55
CA GLY A 213 10.17 22.09 -2.11
C GLY A 213 9.80 22.82 -3.40
N ALA A 214 9.11 22.13 -4.32
CA ALA A 214 8.63 22.72 -5.56
C ALA A 214 7.58 23.83 -5.35
N GLU A 215 6.77 23.72 -4.29
CA GLU A 215 5.78 24.72 -3.89
C GLU A 215 6.37 25.80 -2.96
N SER A 216 7.68 25.76 -2.71
CA SER A 216 8.38 26.70 -1.82
C SER A 216 7.86 26.72 -0.37
N ILE A 217 7.23 25.65 0.08
CA ILE A 217 6.75 25.48 1.45
C ILE A 217 7.88 24.90 2.30
N LYS A 218 8.51 25.73 3.14
CA LYS A 218 9.71 25.33 3.92
C LYS A 218 9.49 25.32 5.44
N ASP A 219 8.38 25.83 5.91
CA ASP A 219 8.11 26.08 7.32
C ASP A 219 7.36 24.93 8.03
N ILE A 220 7.29 23.76 7.41
CA ILE A 220 6.71 22.57 8.03
C ILE A 220 7.83 21.70 8.63
N PRO A 221 7.94 21.60 9.96
CA PRO A 221 8.90 20.71 10.62
C PRO A 221 8.77 19.26 10.19
N PHE A 222 9.88 18.53 10.16
CA PHE A 222 9.91 17.14 9.68
C PHE A 222 8.93 16.22 10.42
N LYS A 223 8.81 16.36 11.74
CA LYS A 223 7.87 15.58 12.55
C LYS A 223 6.43 15.59 12.04
N TYR A 224 5.98 16.68 11.43
CA TYR A 224 4.62 16.78 10.90
C TYR A 224 4.50 16.14 9.51
N ARG A 225 5.54 16.28 8.67
CA ARG A 225 5.61 15.55 7.40
C ARG A 225 5.61 14.05 7.63
N LEU A 226 6.38 13.60 8.61
CA LEU A 226 6.43 12.20 9.06
C LEU A 226 5.04 11.72 9.53
N SER A 227 4.38 12.50 10.39
CA SER A 227 3.06 12.19 10.93
C SER A 227 2.00 12.05 9.83
N GLU A 228 1.96 12.94 8.85
CA GLU A 228 1.02 12.86 7.75
C GLU A 228 1.28 11.67 6.82
N ALA A 229 2.55 11.33 6.58
CA ALA A 229 2.91 10.14 5.82
C ALA A 229 2.48 8.86 6.54
N VAL A 230 2.65 8.78 7.87
CA VAL A 230 2.16 7.66 8.71
C VAL A 230 0.64 7.57 8.64
N PHE A 231 -0.06 8.69 8.82
CA PHE A 231 -1.51 8.73 8.77
C PHE A 231 -2.05 8.27 7.41
N ALA A 232 -1.52 8.80 6.31
CA ALA A 232 -1.88 8.39 4.97
C ALA A 232 -1.64 6.89 4.73
N GLY A 233 -0.53 6.36 5.24
CA GLY A 233 -0.22 4.94 5.18
C GLY A 233 -1.23 4.06 5.90
N ASN A 234 -1.64 4.44 7.10
CA ASN A 234 -2.63 3.69 7.86
C ASN A 234 -4.04 3.75 7.27
N CYS A 235 -4.37 4.83 6.56
CA CYS A 235 -5.69 5.03 5.99
C CYS A 235 -5.88 4.46 4.57
N LEU A 236 -4.80 4.34 3.79
CA LEU A 236 -4.90 4.07 2.36
C LEU A 236 -4.31 2.71 1.93
N ILE A 237 -3.39 2.14 2.71
CA ILE A 237 -2.88 0.81 2.38
C ILE A 237 -3.96 -0.22 2.71
N SER A 238 -4.32 -1.02 1.71
CA SER A 238 -5.30 -2.08 1.88
C SER A 238 -4.61 -3.42 2.13
N VAL A 239 -5.03 -4.08 3.20
CA VAL A 239 -4.64 -5.46 3.53
C VAL A 239 -5.93 -6.25 3.69
N ASN A 240 -6.11 -7.31 2.90
CA ASN A 240 -7.32 -8.13 2.93
C ASN A 240 -8.64 -7.32 2.85
N ASN A 241 -8.69 -6.33 1.95
CA ASN A 241 -9.83 -5.45 1.72
C ASN A 241 -10.18 -4.47 2.86
N THR A 242 -9.35 -4.35 3.88
CA THR A 242 -9.48 -3.34 4.92
C THR A 242 -8.21 -2.49 5.02
N THR A 243 -8.30 -1.33 5.65
CA THR A 243 -7.12 -0.51 5.96
C THR A 243 -6.68 -0.76 7.39
N PRO A 244 -5.40 -0.54 7.74
CA PRO A 244 -4.94 -0.60 9.12
C PRO A 244 -5.77 0.25 10.07
N TYR A 245 -6.15 1.45 9.64
CA TYR A 245 -6.97 2.36 10.42
C TYR A 245 -8.36 1.77 10.72
N ASN A 246 -9.01 1.21 9.69
CA ASN A 246 -10.31 0.56 9.89
C ASN A 246 -10.21 -0.70 10.75
N ALA A 247 -9.12 -1.48 10.60
CA ALA A 247 -8.90 -2.68 11.41
C ALA A 247 -8.71 -2.37 12.90
N VAL A 248 -8.10 -1.22 13.24
CA VAL A 248 -7.83 -0.82 14.64
C VAL A 248 -9.01 -0.08 15.26
N TYR A 249 -9.64 0.84 14.51
CA TYR A 249 -10.66 1.75 15.05
C TYR A 249 -12.08 1.47 14.58
N GLY A 250 -12.30 0.49 13.70
CA GLY A 250 -13.62 0.14 13.17
C GLY A 250 -14.26 1.20 12.26
N ARG A 251 -13.48 2.23 11.86
CA ARG A 251 -13.98 3.34 11.03
C ARG A 251 -12.93 3.82 10.04
N VAL A 252 -13.37 4.53 9.02
CA VAL A 252 -12.49 5.24 8.08
C VAL A 252 -12.46 6.72 8.46
N PRO A 253 -11.30 7.34 8.65
CA PRO A 253 -11.22 8.76 8.99
C PRO A 253 -11.51 9.63 7.76
N HIS A 254 -11.90 10.87 8.00
CA HIS A 254 -11.99 11.87 6.95
C HIS A 254 -10.59 12.24 6.45
N LEU A 255 -10.30 11.92 5.19
CA LEU A 255 -9.01 12.23 4.55
C LEU A 255 -9.01 13.60 3.87
N LEU A 256 -10.16 14.03 3.40
CA LEU A 256 -10.35 15.30 2.69
C LEU A 256 -11.39 16.16 3.43
N PRO A 257 -11.38 17.47 3.18
CA PRO A 257 -12.38 18.37 3.73
C PRO A 257 -13.79 17.92 3.35
N ASN A 258 -14.74 18.15 4.26
CA ASN A 258 -16.14 17.82 3.99
C ASN A 258 -16.71 18.77 2.92
N ILE A 259 -17.10 18.20 1.78
CA ILE A 259 -17.65 18.95 0.62
C ILE A 259 -18.96 19.68 1.00
N THR A 260 -19.70 19.16 1.99
CA THR A 260 -20.96 19.74 2.46
C THR A 260 -20.79 20.77 3.57
N ALA A 261 -19.56 21.04 3.99
CA ALA A 261 -19.32 22.10 4.97
C ALA A 261 -19.70 23.46 4.38
N HIS A 262 -20.62 24.15 5.05
CA HIS A 262 -21.12 25.47 4.61
C HIS A 262 -20.04 26.57 4.67
N GLN A 263 -18.95 26.33 5.36
CA GLN A 263 -17.81 27.23 5.38
C GLN A 263 -16.67 26.60 4.58
N GLN A 264 -16.23 27.30 3.55
CA GLN A 264 -14.98 26.95 2.90
C GLN A 264 -13.85 27.10 3.91
N PRO A 265 -13.03 26.05 4.12
CA PRO A 265 -11.84 26.23 4.95
C PRO A 265 -11.01 27.36 4.36
N PRO A 266 -10.34 28.17 5.21
CA PRO A 266 -9.41 29.20 4.74
C PRO A 266 -8.40 28.52 3.81
N ARG A 267 -8.04 29.21 2.74
CA ARG A 267 -7.02 28.70 1.81
C ARG A 267 -5.71 28.49 2.56
N ASP A 268 -5.04 27.36 2.25
CA ASP A 268 -3.70 27.12 2.80
C ASP A 268 -2.80 28.32 2.51
N GLY A 269 -2.11 28.79 3.52
CA GLY A 269 -1.23 29.94 3.42
C GLY A 269 -1.85 31.32 3.70
N ASP A 270 -3.18 31.45 3.80
CA ASP A 270 -3.85 32.75 3.95
C ASP A 270 -3.50 33.48 5.26
N ASN A 271 -3.17 32.75 6.34
CA ASN A 271 -2.85 33.35 7.62
C ASN A 271 -1.39 33.09 8.03
N GLN A 272 -0.51 33.99 7.69
CA GLN A 272 0.93 33.89 8.01
C GLN A 272 1.26 33.93 9.51
N ALA A 273 0.34 34.35 10.36
CA ALA A 273 0.53 34.32 11.81
C ALA A 273 0.41 32.93 12.41
N LEU A 274 -0.20 31.98 11.69
CA LEU A 274 -0.33 30.59 12.15
C LEU A 274 0.96 29.80 11.88
N PRO A 275 1.27 28.79 12.73
CA PRO A 275 2.37 27.85 12.45
C PRO A 275 2.20 27.18 11.09
N GLY A 276 3.31 26.91 10.40
CA GLY A 276 3.31 26.31 9.06
C GLY A 276 2.49 25.03 8.96
N LEU A 277 2.50 24.19 10.01
CA LEU A 277 1.64 23.00 10.05
C LEU A 277 0.15 23.36 9.89
N VAL A 278 -0.35 24.34 10.62
CA VAL A 278 -1.77 24.71 10.57
C VAL A 278 -2.09 25.38 9.24
N ARG A 279 -1.20 26.28 8.81
CA ARG A 279 -1.33 27.07 7.58
C ARG A 279 -1.37 26.20 6.32
N HIS A 280 -0.60 25.10 6.31
CA HIS A 280 -0.48 24.20 5.15
C HIS A 280 -1.06 22.81 5.42
N SER A 281 -1.89 22.64 6.45
CA SER A 281 -2.39 21.33 6.88
C SER A 281 -3.15 20.57 5.81
N HIS A 282 -4.02 21.25 5.06
CA HIS A 282 -4.79 20.62 3.98
C HIS A 282 -3.88 20.24 2.82
N ARG A 283 -2.96 21.09 2.43
CA ARG A 283 -2.03 20.81 1.34
C ARG A 283 -1.08 19.68 1.69
N LEU A 284 -0.53 19.67 2.89
CA LEU A 284 0.33 18.57 3.36
C LEU A 284 -0.43 17.23 3.35
N ARG A 285 -1.69 17.22 3.80
CA ARG A 285 -2.56 16.05 3.78
C ARG A 285 -2.82 15.56 2.36
N GLU A 286 -3.17 16.48 1.47
CA GLU A 286 -3.42 16.18 0.06
C GLU A 286 -2.20 15.55 -0.61
N ILE A 287 -1.01 16.13 -0.41
CA ILE A 287 0.26 15.60 -0.95
C ILE A 287 0.53 14.20 -0.39
N ALA A 288 0.39 13.98 0.91
CA ALA A 288 0.61 12.68 1.53
C ALA A 288 -0.35 11.61 0.99
N VAL A 289 -1.64 11.95 0.86
CA VAL A 289 -2.68 11.06 0.31
C VAL A 289 -2.38 10.71 -1.14
N GLN A 290 -2.09 11.70 -1.99
CA GLN A 290 -1.79 11.50 -3.41
C GLN A 290 -0.59 10.58 -3.59
N ASN A 291 0.51 10.86 -2.89
CA ASN A 291 1.73 10.06 -3.00
C ASN A 291 1.55 8.63 -2.46
N MET A 292 0.75 8.46 -1.41
CA MET A 292 0.43 7.12 -0.90
C MET A 292 -0.42 6.32 -1.89
N VAL A 293 -1.42 6.93 -2.51
CA VAL A 293 -2.25 6.29 -3.55
C VAL A 293 -1.38 5.89 -4.74
N GLU A 294 -0.51 6.79 -5.21
CA GLU A 294 0.39 6.49 -6.31
C GLU A 294 1.38 5.37 -5.97
N GLY A 295 2.03 5.43 -4.82
CA GLY A 295 2.99 4.42 -4.36
C GLY A 295 2.34 3.05 -4.18
N THR A 296 1.15 2.98 -3.57
CA THR A 296 0.41 1.72 -3.43
C THR A 296 -0.05 1.17 -4.77
N SER A 297 -0.46 2.02 -5.71
CA SER A 297 -0.84 1.60 -7.05
C SER A 297 0.34 1.04 -7.82
N ARG A 298 1.50 1.70 -7.77
CA ARG A 298 2.76 1.20 -8.37
C ARG A 298 3.20 -0.13 -7.75
N ALA A 299 3.14 -0.26 -6.42
CA ALA A 299 3.48 -1.49 -5.74
C ALA A 299 2.55 -2.65 -6.14
N ARG A 300 1.25 -2.39 -6.30
CA ARG A 300 0.28 -3.38 -6.80
C ARG A 300 0.57 -3.81 -8.23
N VAL A 301 0.89 -2.86 -9.11
CA VAL A 301 1.27 -3.15 -10.49
C VAL A 301 2.55 -3.98 -10.52
N ALA A 302 3.57 -3.57 -9.77
CA ALA A 302 4.82 -4.33 -9.69
C ALA A 302 4.62 -5.74 -9.11
N LEU A 303 3.73 -5.89 -8.11
CA LEU A 303 3.37 -7.19 -7.58
C LEU A 303 2.60 -8.02 -8.61
N ALA A 304 1.61 -7.46 -9.28
CA ALA A 304 0.84 -8.12 -10.33
C ALA A 304 1.75 -8.56 -11.50
N SER A 305 2.78 -7.77 -11.83
CA SER A 305 3.76 -8.12 -12.85
C SER A 305 4.71 -9.25 -12.44
N LYS A 306 4.89 -9.48 -11.14
CA LYS A 306 5.80 -10.50 -10.59
C LYS A 306 5.07 -11.74 -10.08
N THR A 307 3.80 -11.62 -9.72
CA THR A 307 2.98 -12.73 -9.24
C THR A 307 2.11 -13.26 -10.35
N ARG A 308 2.05 -14.58 -10.45
CA ARG A 308 1.04 -15.21 -11.27
C ARG A 308 -0.32 -15.02 -10.62
N THR A 309 -1.26 -14.58 -11.41
CA THR A 309 -2.66 -14.89 -11.15
C THR A 309 -2.79 -16.39 -11.30
N LEU A 310 -3.43 -17.06 -10.35
CA LEU A 310 -3.79 -18.46 -10.49
C LEU A 310 -4.50 -18.64 -11.84
N PRO A 311 -4.21 -19.72 -12.60
CA PRO A 311 -5.02 -20.04 -13.75
C PRO A 311 -6.48 -20.05 -13.29
N ALA A 312 -7.31 -19.40 -14.06
CA ALA A 312 -8.73 -19.45 -13.86
C ALA A 312 -9.12 -20.92 -13.90
N ALA A 313 -9.89 -21.28 -12.93
CA ALA A 313 -10.38 -22.61 -12.66
C ALA A 313 -9.26 -23.64 -12.39
N GLN A 314 -9.27 -24.18 -11.21
CA GLN A 314 -8.91 -25.56 -10.97
C GLN A 314 -9.93 -26.44 -11.73
N GLY A 315 -9.96 -26.30 -13.07
CA GLY A 315 -10.59 -27.27 -13.93
C GLY A 315 -9.74 -28.52 -13.83
N GLU A 316 -10.34 -29.64 -13.47
CA GLU A 316 -9.71 -30.93 -13.53
C GLU A 316 -9.18 -31.12 -14.96
N TYR A 317 -7.85 -31.18 -15.11
CA TYR A 317 -7.24 -31.49 -16.37
C TYR A 317 -7.68 -32.92 -16.78
N LYS A 318 -8.16 -33.04 -17.97
CA LYS A 318 -8.51 -34.36 -18.55
C LYS A 318 -7.34 -34.90 -19.34
N ILE A 319 -7.25 -36.22 -19.43
CA ILE A 319 -6.26 -36.89 -20.29
C ILE A 319 -6.47 -36.42 -21.73
N GLY A 320 -5.46 -35.81 -22.34
CA GLY A 320 -5.49 -35.19 -23.66
C GLY A 320 -5.51 -33.67 -23.69
N ASP A 321 -5.66 -33.00 -22.55
CA ASP A 321 -5.55 -31.54 -22.47
C ASP A 321 -4.12 -31.09 -22.73
N GLN A 322 -3.97 -30.06 -23.57
CA GLN A 322 -2.68 -29.40 -23.78
C GLN A 322 -2.38 -28.47 -22.62
N VAL A 323 -1.30 -28.75 -21.91
CA VAL A 323 -0.83 -27.94 -20.78
C VAL A 323 0.51 -27.31 -21.08
N GLU A 324 0.66 -26.03 -20.78
CA GLU A 324 1.96 -25.34 -20.80
C GLU A 324 2.69 -25.61 -19.48
N ILE A 325 3.84 -26.29 -19.56
CA ILE A 325 4.72 -26.52 -18.40
C ILE A 325 5.78 -25.43 -18.37
N TYR A 326 5.77 -24.60 -17.31
CA TYR A 326 6.87 -23.68 -17.06
C TYR A 326 8.08 -24.45 -16.54
N ARG A 327 9.14 -24.46 -17.33
CA ARG A 327 10.49 -24.84 -16.85
C ARG A 327 11.21 -23.54 -16.49
N GLY A 328 11.46 -23.31 -15.21
CA GLY A 328 12.28 -22.19 -14.75
C GLY A 328 13.69 -22.27 -15.36
N PRO A 329 14.43 -21.14 -15.40
CA PRO A 329 15.83 -21.13 -15.82
C PRO A 329 16.70 -21.95 -14.90
#